data_53c0d3001df35412c9cf36d825df8fb1
#
_entry.id   53c0d3001df35412c9cf36d825df8fb1
#
_cell.length_a   1.000
_cell.length_b   1.000
_cell.length_c   1.000
_cell.angle_alpha   90.00
_cell.angle_beta   90.00
_cell.angle_gamma   90.00
#
_symmetry.space_group_name_H-M   'P 1'
#
loop_
_entity.id
_entity.type
_entity.pdbx_description
1 polymer ?
#
loop_
_entity_poly.entity_id
_entity_poly.type
_entity_poly.pdbx_seq_one_letter_code
_entity_poly.pdbx_strand_id
1 'polypeptide(L)'
;FAALLLCHFLLRSRVGYYWLAIRESPEAAQALGINIFKYKMYAVILSAAMTSLAGVIFAFYYNNLFPEQVFHISRSIELILGPIIGGVGTLIGPIVGAFLLTALAEGLREVMLQIGVEVPGVKQVFYGFCLLWVVIFLPEGVWPPLAKLFGFNKPERED
;
A
#
# COMPACT_ATOMS: atom_id res chain seq x y z
N PHE A 1 9.05 9.45 5.91
CA PHE A 1 9.13 10.68 5.10
C PHE A 1 10.18 10.55 3.99
N ALA A 2 11.41 10.10 4.30
CA ALA A 2 12.48 9.89 3.32
C ALA A 2 12.06 8.94 2.18
N ALA A 3 11.37 7.85 2.49
CA ALA A 3 10.84 6.91 1.50
C ALA A 3 9.84 7.56 0.53
N LEU A 4 8.96 8.42 1.04
CA LEU A 4 8.01 9.19 0.21
C LEU A 4 8.71 10.17 -0.73
N LEU A 5 9.71 10.89 -0.23
CA LEU A 5 10.52 11.79 -1.05
C LEU A 5 11.25 11.01 -2.15
N LEU A 6 11.83 9.88 -1.81
CA LEU A 6 12.51 9.01 -2.76
C LEU A 6 11.56 8.50 -3.85
N CYS A 7 10.37 8.02 -3.47
CA CYS A 7 9.34 7.62 -4.43
C CYS A 7 8.89 8.78 -5.32
N HIS A 8 8.70 9.97 -4.74
CA HIS A 8 8.32 11.15 -5.50
C HIS A 8 9.38 11.55 -6.54
N PHE A 9 10.66 11.55 -6.15
CA PHE A 9 11.75 11.81 -7.07
C PHE A 9 11.86 10.76 -8.18
N LEU A 10 11.70 9.48 -7.82
CA LEU A 10 11.75 8.39 -8.79
C LEU A 10 10.62 8.48 -9.82
N LEU A 11 9.40 8.78 -9.38
CA LEU A 11 8.26 8.94 -10.27
C LEU A 11 8.44 10.09 -11.27
N ARG A 12 9.16 11.15 -10.89
CA ARG A 12 9.49 12.28 -11.77
C ARG A 12 10.74 12.05 -12.63
N SER A 13 11.48 10.98 -12.40
CA SER A 13 12.68 10.64 -13.18
C SER A 13 12.32 9.93 -14.50
N ARG A 14 13.31 9.81 -15.41
CA ARG A 14 13.15 9.03 -16.65
C ARG A 14 12.74 7.59 -16.38
N VAL A 15 13.21 7.01 -15.28
CA VAL A 15 12.87 5.64 -14.88
C VAL A 15 11.39 5.54 -14.51
N GLY A 16 10.83 6.55 -13.84
CA GLY A 16 9.40 6.62 -13.52
C GLY A 16 8.52 6.63 -14.77
N TYR A 17 8.90 7.39 -15.80
CA TYR A 17 8.19 7.37 -17.10
C TYR A 17 8.21 5.99 -17.76
N TYR A 18 9.33 5.27 -17.70
CA TYR A 18 9.40 3.91 -18.23
C TYR A 18 8.52 2.94 -17.43
N TRP A 19 8.46 3.08 -16.11
CA TRP A 19 7.56 2.27 -15.28
C TRP A 19 6.10 2.56 -15.60
N LEU A 20 5.74 3.81 -15.82
CA LEU A 20 4.37 4.19 -16.20
C LEU A 20 4.03 3.61 -17.58
N ALA A 21 4.89 3.74 -18.57
CA ALA A 21 4.69 3.16 -19.91
C ALA A 21 4.54 1.63 -19.87
N ILE A 22 5.34 0.93 -19.05
CA ILE A 22 5.25 -0.52 -18.86
C ILE A 22 3.94 -0.91 -18.14
N ARG A 23 3.43 -0.06 -17.27
CA ARG A 23 2.16 -0.28 -16.56
C ARG A 23 0.97 -0.17 -17.52
N GLU A 24 0.95 0.84 -18.38
CA GLU A 24 -0.15 1.08 -19.33
C GLU A 24 -0.17 0.02 -20.43
N SER A 25 0.94 -0.23 -21.10
CA SER A 25 1.03 -1.25 -22.14
C SER A 25 2.46 -1.80 -22.24
N PRO A 26 2.71 -2.99 -21.67
CA PRO A 26 4.02 -3.65 -21.78
C PRO A 26 4.45 -3.88 -23.23
N GLU A 27 3.52 -4.25 -24.10
CA GLU A 27 3.79 -4.54 -25.51
C GLU A 27 4.22 -3.30 -26.28
N ALA A 28 3.51 -2.18 -26.08
CA ALA A 28 3.86 -0.91 -26.69
C ALA A 28 5.21 -0.39 -26.19
N ALA A 29 5.49 -0.51 -24.90
CA ALA A 29 6.79 -0.14 -24.31
C ALA A 29 7.94 -0.98 -24.92
N GLN A 30 7.72 -2.26 -25.14
CA GLN A 30 8.71 -3.13 -25.79
C GLN A 30 8.94 -2.75 -27.25
N ALA A 31 7.90 -2.40 -27.97
CA ALA A 31 8.00 -1.94 -29.37
C ALA A 31 8.82 -0.66 -29.50
N LEU A 32 8.80 0.21 -28.49
CA LEU A 32 9.63 1.41 -28.37
C LEU A 32 11.09 1.12 -27.90
N GLY A 33 11.48 -0.15 -27.78
CA GLY A 33 12.83 -0.55 -27.36
C GLY A 33 13.08 -0.52 -25.87
N ILE A 34 12.05 -0.38 -25.04
CA ILE A 34 12.20 -0.39 -23.57
C ILE A 34 12.36 -1.84 -23.11
N ASN A 35 13.46 -2.13 -22.42
CA ASN A 35 13.70 -3.47 -21.84
C ASN A 35 12.87 -3.66 -20.57
N ILE A 36 11.68 -4.28 -20.71
CA ILE A 36 10.71 -4.48 -19.62
C ILE A 36 11.34 -5.22 -18.43
N PHE A 37 12.10 -6.28 -18.70
CA PHE A 37 12.73 -7.09 -17.64
C PHE A 37 13.67 -6.24 -16.76
N LYS A 38 14.51 -5.43 -17.39
CA LYS A 38 15.47 -4.57 -16.69
C LYS A 38 14.77 -3.56 -15.78
N TYR A 39 13.73 -2.89 -16.26
CA TYR A 39 13.01 -1.89 -15.47
C TYR A 39 12.14 -2.50 -14.37
N LYS A 40 11.52 -3.66 -14.61
CA LYS A 40 10.84 -4.42 -13.54
C LYS A 40 11.82 -4.86 -12.46
N MET A 41 13.02 -5.32 -12.84
CA MET A 41 14.07 -5.70 -11.89
C MET A 41 14.52 -4.52 -11.02
N TYR A 42 14.71 -3.34 -11.60
CA TYR A 42 15.01 -2.13 -10.83
C TYR A 42 13.92 -1.79 -9.81
N ALA A 43 12.64 -1.91 -10.18
CA ALA A 43 11.54 -1.68 -9.25
C ALA A 43 11.57 -2.66 -8.07
N VAL A 44 11.80 -3.94 -8.34
CA VAL A 44 11.87 -4.98 -7.30
C VAL A 44 13.07 -4.76 -6.37
N ILE A 45 14.26 -4.49 -6.91
CA ILE A 45 15.47 -4.25 -6.10
C ILE A 45 15.27 -3.03 -5.20
N LEU A 46 14.70 -1.94 -5.74
CA LEU A 46 14.46 -0.73 -4.97
C LEU A 46 13.43 -0.97 -3.86
N SER A 47 12.33 -1.64 -4.18
CA SER A 47 11.29 -2.00 -3.22
C SER A 47 11.84 -2.89 -2.10
N ALA A 48 12.63 -3.90 -2.46
CA ALA A 48 13.27 -4.80 -1.50
C ALA A 48 14.25 -4.04 -0.58
N ALA A 49 15.04 -3.12 -1.12
CA ALA A 49 15.96 -2.30 -0.33
C ALA A 49 15.20 -1.41 0.68
N MET A 50 14.12 -0.76 0.24
CA MET A 50 13.29 0.07 1.13
C MET A 50 12.61 -0.77 2.22
N THR A 51 12.09 -1.94 1.87
CA THR A 51 11.47 -2.86 2.82
C THR A 51 12.48 -3.41 3.82
N SER A 52 13.71 -3.71 3.38
CA SER A 52 14.79 -4.15 4.28
C SER A 52 15.13 -3.07 5.32
N LEU A 53 15.27 -1.82 4.91
CA LEU A 53 15.50 -0.70 5.83
C LEU A 53 14.35 -0.53 6.84
N ALA A 54 13.10 -0.63 6.37
CA ALA A 54 11.93 -0.58 7.24
C ALA A 54 11.92 -1.77 8.23
N GLY A 55 12.31 -2.97 7.77
CA GLY A 55 12.43 -4.15 8.60
C GLY A 55 13.46 -4.00 9.73
N VAL A 56 14.60 -3.37 9.45
CA VAL A 56 15.61 -3.06 10.48
C VAL A 56 15.04 -2.13 11.55
N ILE A 57 14.36 -1.06 11.15
CA ILE A 57 13.72 -0.12 12.09
C ILE A 57 12.66 -0.84 12.93
N PHE A 58 11.86 -1.70 12.32
CA PHE A 58 10.87 -2.52 13.00
C PHE A 58 11.51 -3.46 14.03
N ALA A 59 12.63 -4.10 13.66
CA ALA A 59 13.40 -4.97 14.55
C ALA A 59 13.92 -4.23 15.79
N PHE A 60 14.46 -3.03 15.60
CA PHE A 60 14.90 -2.18 16.72
C PHE A 60 13.76 -1.74 17.64
N TYR A 61 12.60 -1.44 17.06
CA TYR A 61 11.45 -0.99 17.84
C TYR A 61 10.88 -2.09 18.75
N TYR A 62 10.79 -3.32 18.26
CA TYR A 62 10.22 -4.44 19.02
C TYR A 62 11.20 -5.12 19.98
N ASN A 63 12.50 -4.87 19.87
CA ASN A 63 13.59 -5.37 20.70
C ASN A 63 13.67 -6.90 20.88
N ASN A 64 12.53 -7.62 20.80
CA ASN A 64 12.41 -9.08 20.81
C ASN A 64 11.55 -9.51 19.61
N LEU A 65 12.19 -10.03 18.59
CA LEU A 65 11.53 -10.57 17.40
C LEU A 65 11.37 -12.09 17.56
N PHE A 66 10.15 -12.50 17.87
CA PHE A 66 9.82 -13.91 17.80
C PHE A 66 9.43 -14.25 16.36
N PRO A 67 10.01 -15.32 15.75
CA PRO A 67 9.71 -15.72 14.37
C PRO A 67 8.20 -15.91 14.12
N GLU A 68 7.50 -16.47 15.09
CA GLU A 68 6.04 -16.69 15.02
C GLU A 68 5.23 -15.41 14.85
N GLN A 69 5.68 -14.30 15.43
CA GLN A 69 4.99 -13.01 15.31
C GLN A 69 5.24 -12.31 13.97
N VAL A 70 6.43 -12.51 13.39
CA VAL A 70 6.85 -11.84 12.15
C VAL A 70 6.36 -12.60 10.92
N PHE A 71 6.44 -13.94 10.94
CA PHE A 71 6.07 -14.79 9.82
C PHE A 71 4.60 -15.24 9.83
N HIS A 72 3.78 -14.62 10.65
CA HIS A 72 2.35 -14.94 10.66
C HIS A 72 1.67 -14.41 9.39
N ILE A 73 0.89 -15.25 8.73
CA ILE A 73 0.21 -14.91 7.47
C ILE A 73 -0.72 -13.70 7.61
N SER A 74 -1.30 -13.52 8.79
CA SER A 74 -2.16 -12.36 9.12
C SER A 74 -1.41 -11.02 8.99
N ARG A 75 -0.12 -10.99 9.32
CA ARG A 75 0.72 -9.78 9.14
C ARG A 75 0.90 -9.44 7.66
N SER A 76 1.14 -10.45 6.84
CA SER A 76 1.25 -10.23 5.39
C SER A 76 -0.04 -9.69 4.81
N ILE A 77 -1.18 -10.18 5.26
CA ILE A 77 -2.51 -9.69 4.85
C ILE A 77 -2.68 -8.22 5.29
N GLU A 78 -2.39 -7.86 6.52
CA GLU A 78 -2.47 -6.47 7.02
C GLU A 78 -1.62 -5.51 6.17
N LEU A 79 -0.39 -5.90 5.82
CA LEU A 79 0.53 -5.10 5.02
C LEU A 79 0.03 -4.88 3.58
N ILE A 80 -0.63 -5.86 3.01
CA ILE A 80 -1.18 -5.78 1.65
C ILE A 80 -2.47 -4.97 1.62
N LEU A 81 -3.31 -5.09 2.65
CA LEU A 81 -4.60 -4.41 2.72
C LEU A 81 -4.47 -2.88 2.76
N GLY A 82 -3.47 -2.35 3.45
CA GLY A 82 -3.25 -0.90 3.53
C GLY A 82 -3.20 -0.22 2.17
N PRO A 83 -2.28 -0.61 1.27
CA PRO A 83 -2.20 -0.08 -0.09
C PRO A 83 -3.45 -0.32 -0.94
N ILE A 84 -4.12 -1.47 -0.79
CA ILE A 84 -5.33 -1.78 -1.57
C ILE A 84 -6.46 -0.84 -1.17
N ILE A 85 -6.73 -0.70 0.12
CA ILE A 85 -7.80 0.17 0.64
C ILE A 85 -7.48 1.64 0.38
N GLY A 86 -6.22 2.04 0.51
CA GLY A 86 -5.80 3.41 0.27
C GLY A 86 -5.87 3.84 -1.19
N GLY A 87 -5.72 2.92 -2.12
CA GLY A 87 -5.71 3.14 -3.57
C GLY A 87 -4.37 2.76 -4.21
N VAL A 88 -4.40 1.68 -4.97
CA VAL A 88 -3.25 1.16 -5.70
C VAL A 88 -2.82 2.16 -6.78
N GLY A 89 -1.53 2.48 -6.81
CA GLY A 89 -0.95 3.39 -7.80
C GLY A 89 -0.90 4.87 -7.38
N THR A 90 -1.38 5.22 -6.19
CA THR A 90 -1.22 6.56 -5.63
C THR A 90 -0.08 6.60 -4.60
N LEU A 91 0.62 7.74 -4.50
CA LEU A 91 1.75 7.90 -3.58
C LEU A 91 1.29 7.98 -2.10
N ILE A 92 0.16 8.63 -1.87
CA ILE A 92 -0.38 8.92 -0.52
C ILE A 92 -1.39 7.83 -0.09
N GLY A 93 -1.98 7.12 -1.04
CA GLY A 93 -2.97 6.07 -0.78
C GLY A 93 -2.54 5.06 0.28
N PRO A 94 -1.36 4.43 0.17
CA PRO A 94 -0.90 3.45 1.16
C PRO A 94 -0.83 4.00 2.59
N ILE A 95 -0.50 5.28 2.76
CA ILE A 95 -0.42 5.93 4.07
C ILE A 95 -1.82 6.11 4.66
N VAL A 96 -2.74 6.66 3.85
CA VAL A 96 -4.12 6.87 4.26
C VAL A 96 -4.81 5.54 4.55
N GLY A 97 -4.59 4.53 3.70
CA GLY A 97 -5.14 3.20 3.89
C GLY A 97 -4.61 2.51 5.14
N ALA A 98 -3.32 2.58 5.41
CA ALA A 98 -2.73 2.03 6.63
C ALA A 98 -3.26 2.73 7.89
N PHE A 99 -3.34 4.07 7.86
CA PHE A 99 -3.88 4.83 8.99
C PHE A 99 -5.35 4.49 9.25
N LEU A 100 -6.16 4.44 8.21
CA LEU A 100 -7.58 4.13 8.28
C LEU A 100 -7.81 2.71 8.80
N LEU A 101 -7.06 1.72 8.28
CA LEU A 101 -7.13 0.34 8.76
C LEU A 101 -6.74 0.21 10.23
N THR A 102 -5.66 0.86 10.64
CA THR A 102 -5.21 0.80 12.03
C THR A 102 -6.22 1.44 12.96
N ALA A 103 -6.74 2.62 12.61
CA ALA A 103 -7.75 3.31 13.41
C ALA A 103 -9.05 2.48 13.54
N LEU A 104 -9.50 1.87 12.42
CA LEU A 104 -10.69 1.01 12.45
C LEU A 104 -10.44 -0.27 13.26
N ALA A 105 -9.26 -0.89 13.13
CA ALA A 105 -8.92 -2.11 13.86
C ALA A 105 -8.83 -1.88 15.37
N GLU A 106 -8.24 -0.76 15.80
CA GLU A 106 -8.17 -0.41 17.21
C GLU A 106 -9.54 -0.01 17.76
N GLY A 107 -10.33 0.75 16.99
CA GLY A 107 -11.71 1.08 17.35
C GLY A 107 -12.59 -0.18 17.52
N LEU A 108 -12.48 -1.15 16.62
CA LEU A 108 -13.17 -2.43 16.72
C LEU A 108 -12.74 -3.20 17.96
N ARG A 109 -11.45 -3.22 18.24
CA ARG A 109 -10.89 -3.88 19.44
C ARG A 109 -11.45 -3.27 20.73
N GLU A 110 -11.52 -1.94 20.80
CA GLU A 110 -12.07 -1.23 21.95
C GLU A 110 -13.56 -1.55 22.20
N VAL A 111 -14.35 -1.56 21.15
CA VAL A 111 -15.77 -1.96 21.21
C VAL A 111 -15.94 -3.41 21.65
N MET A 112 -15.11 -4.33 21.14
CA MET A 112 -15.16 -5.74 21.54
C MET A 112 -14.78 -5.96 23.00
N LEU A 113 -13.78 -5.23 23.49
CA LEU A 113 -13.39 -5.29 24.91
C LEU A 113 -14.54 -4.82 25.83
N GLN A 114 -15.30 -3.80 25.42
CA GLN A 114 -16.47 -3.32 26.17
C GLN A 114 -17.62 -4.35 26.21
N ILE A 115 -17.77 -5.14 25.14
CA ILE A 115 -18.81 -6.18 25.04
C ILE A 115 -18.37 -7.48 25.76
N GLY A 116 -17.07 -7.59 26.15
CA GLY A 116 -16.54 -8.76 26.84
C GLY A 116 -16.36 -9.99 25.95
N VAL A 117 -16.28 -9.81 24.64
CA VAL A 117 -16.13 -10.88 23.64
C VAL A 117 -14.71 -10.85 23.07
N GLU A 118 -13.84 -11.70 23.57
CA GLU A 118 -12.52 -11.96 22.97
C GLU A 118 -12.59 -13.20 22.07
N VAL A 119 -12.95 -13.03 20.79
CA VAL A 119 -12.92 -14.14 19.83
C VAL A 119 -11.67 -14.00 18.95
N PRO A 120 -10.72 -14.95 19.00
CA PRO A 120 -9.60 -15.01 18.09
C PRO A 120 -10.09 -15.09 16.63
N GLY A 121 -9.56 -14.21 15.76
CA GLY A 121 -9.92 -14.22 14.34
C GLY A 121 -10.97 -13.20 13.90
N VAL A 122 -11.70 -12.55 14.80
CA VAL A 122 -12.66 -11.48 14.43
C VAL A 122 -11.99 -10.36 13.66
N LYS A 123 -10.75 -10.02 14.02
CA LYS A 123 -9.95 -9.02 13.31
C LYS A 123 -9.75 -9.38 11.83
N GLN A 124 -9.48 -10.66 11.51
CA GLN A 124 -9.30 -11.14 10.15
C GLN A 124 -10.61 -11.12 9.35
N VAL A 125 -11.72 -11.50 9.99
CA VAL A 125 -13.06 -11.46 9.37
C VAL A 125 -13.43 -10.01 9.06
N PHE A 126 -13.16 -9.09 9.98
CA PHE A 126 -13.41 -7.67 9.79
C PHE A 126 -12.57 -7.10 8.64
N TYR A 127 -11.27 -7.44 8.55
CA TYR A 127 -10.43 -7.04 7.43
C TYR A 127 -10.95 -7.58 6.09
N GLY A 128 -11.39 -8.83 6.06
CA GLY A 128 -12.02 -9.42 4.88
C GLY A 128 -13.29 -8.66 4.45
N PHE A 129 -14.11 -8.27 5.42
CA PHE A 129 -15.33 -7.51 5.16
C PHE A 129 -15.02 -6.07 4.68
N CYS A 130 -14.07 -5.39 5.30
CA CYS A 130 -13.59 -4.08 4.86
C CYS A 130 -13.04 -4.13 3.43
N LEU A 131 -12.25 -5.15 3.11
CA LEU A 131 -11.71 -5.33 1.78
C LEU A 131 -12.82 -5.54 0.76
N LEU A 132 -13.77 -6.40 1.06
CA LEU A 132 -14.91 -6.67 0.19
C LEU A 132 -15.74 -5.41 -0.05
N TRP A 133 -15.98 -4.63 1.01
CA TRP A 133 -16.70 -3.37 0.93
C TRP A 133 -15.96 -2.35 0.05
N VAL A 134 -14.64 -2.21 0.24
CA VAL A 134 -13.84 -1.27 -0.57
C VAL A 134 -13.78 -1.71 -2.03
N VAL A 135 -13.58 -2.99 -2.32
CA VAL A 135 -13.54 -3.50 -3.71
C VAL A 135 -14.86 -3.28 -4.44
N ILE A 136 -16.00 -3.41 -3.75
CA ILE A 136 -17.32 -3.23 -4.37
C ILE A 136 -17.65 -1.74 -4.57
N PHE A 137 -17.40 -0.90 -3.55
CA PHE A 137 -17.86 0.50 -3.55
C PHE A 137 -16.80 1.51 -3.98
N LEU A 138 -15.51 1.18 -3.78
CA LEU A 138 -14.37 2.06 -4.11
C LEU A 138 -13.27 1.27 -4.85
N PRO A 139 -13.50 0.84 -6.08
CA PRO A 139 -12.53 0.02 -6.83
C PRO A 139 -11.18 0.73 -7.06
N GLU A 140 -11.16 2.05 -7.01
CA GLU A 140 -9.93 2.87 -7.10
C GLU A 140 -9.29 3.14 -5.74
N GLY A 141 -9.88 2.66 -4.65
CA GLY A 141 -9.47 2.92 -3.26
C GLY A 141 -10.08 4.18 -2.67
N VAL A 142 -9.78 4.42 -1.39
CA VAL A 142 -10.37 5.53 -0.60
C VAL A 142 -9.72 6.88 -0.93
N TRP A 143 -8.45 6.88 -1.37
CA TRP A 143 -7.73 8.12 -1.64
C TRP A 143 -8.27 8.96 -2.80
N PRO A 144 -8.60 8.41 -3.99
CA PRO A 144 -9.10 9.23 -5.11
C PRO A 144 -10.35 10.04 -4.80
N PRO A 145 -11.41 9.49 -4.17
CA PRO A 145 -12.58 10.29 -3.79
C PRO A 145 -12.27 11.31 -2.70
N LEU A 146 -11.38 10.98 -1.74
CA LEU A 146 -10.93 11.94 -0.74
C LEU A 146 -10.12 13.08 -1.34
N ALA A 147 -9.23 12.79 -2.28
CA ALA A 147 -8.46 13.81 -2.98
C ALA A 147 -9.36 14.80 -3.76
N LYS A 148 -10.46 14.31 -4.33
CA LYS A 148 -11.49 15.17 -4.96
C LYS A 148 -12.19 16.07 -3.93
N LEU A 149 -12.50 15.53 -2.75
CA LEU A 149 -13.15 16.28 -1.68
C LEU A 149 -12.25 17.39 -1.11
N PHE A 150 -10.95 17.13 -0.98
CA PHE A 150 -9.96 18.08 -0.46
C PHE A 150 -9.38 19.02 -1.54
N GLY A 151 -9.85 18.97 -2.79
CA GLY A 151 -9.41 19.85 -3.86
C GLY A 151 -7.97 19.61 -4.35
N PHE A 152 -7.35 18.49 -4.00
CA PHE A 152 -6.03 18.09 -4.49
C PHE A 152 -6.05 17.46 -5.88
N ASN A 153 -7.18 17.52 -6.57
CA ASN A 153 -7.32 17.02 -7.92
C ASN A 153 -6.69 18.01 -8.90
N LYS A 154 -5.43 17.81 -9.26
CA LYS A 154 -4.95 18.29 -10.55
C LYS A 154 -5.64 17.45 -11.61
N PRO A 155 -6.39 18.05 -12.54
CA PRO A 155 -6.90 17.28 -13.68
C PRO A 155 -5.70 16.71 -14.41
N GLU A 156 -5.63 15.38 -14.54
CA GLU A 156 -4.79 14.77 -15.53
C GLU A 156 -5.25 15.38 -16.87
N ARG A 157 -4.35 16.05 -17.56
CA ARG A 157 -4.61 16.57 -18.88
C ARG A 157 -4.88 15.37 -19.77
N GLU A 158 -6.10 15.25 -20.21
CA GLU A 158 -6.42 14.63 -21.47
C GLU A 158 -5.81 15.54 -22.54
N ASP A 159 -4.63 15.19 -23.06
CA ASP A 159 -4.07 15.61 -24.35
C ASP A 159 -3.25 14.44 -24.91
#